data_940383053aca188fe1dd770e95945528
#
_entry.id   940383053aca188fe1dd770e95945528
#
_cell.length_a   1.000
_cell.length_b   1.000
_cell.length_c   1.000
_cell.angle_alpha   90.00
_cell.angle_beta   90.00
_cell.angle_gamma   90.00
#
_symmetry.space_group_name_H-M   'P 1'
#
loop_
_entity.id
_entity.type
_entity.pdbx_description
1 polymer ?
#
loop_
_entity_poly.entity_id
_entity_poly.type
_entity_poly.pdbx_seq_one_letter_code
_entity_poly.pdbx_strand_id
1 'polypeptide(L)'
;MMRLLFVAVAMVLCITGAQAAGSADLKAAQAAAEKGTGDEAIQLFTQALTAGDLSADDQLTARKGRGREYSAKSLIADAFNRQDDGKRLRDNAIADFSAVLSAKPDDAAILIERGQDYHMNQQFDPAIADFSAALKLNASPSILLQRAASLRAKGAYDAAIADCTAALASDAHDANLDVWDIHNERGYAEFLAARYDAAAADFDKALELGASSRADDVLWLPYQIAWLHLAHARAGQDDTKQLEGLAGKVNVKQWPGTLIGYFLGQIKLEDISGASNHGAMGRARECNLSLFVGEDALAKGNREQARQPILRAREVCNIHTLQYLVAGAELDRMKN
;
A
#
# COMPACT_ATOMS: atom_id res chain seq x y z
N MET A 1 18.30 -63.44 -18.92
CA MET A 1 18.16 -62.78 -17.62
C MET A 1 19.02 -61.51 -17.45
N MET A 2 20.18 -61.37 -18.07
CA MET A 2 21.12 -60.25 -17.90
C MET A 2 20.70 -58.92 -18.59
N ARG A 3 19.89 -58.95 -19.67
CA ARG A 3 19.42 -57.73 -20.37
C ARG A 3 18.28 -56.99 -19.68
N LEU A 4 17.46 -57.65 -18.86
CA LEU A 4 16.38 -57.00 -18.07
C LEU A 4 16.90 -56.29 -16.82
N LEU A 5 18.01 -56.70 -16.23
CA LEU A 5 18.61 -56.01 -15.08
C LEU A 5 19.26 -54.68 -15.46
N PHE A 6 19.86 -54.57 -16.66
CA PHE A 6 20.46 -53.31 -17.13
C PHE A 6 19.44 -52.19 -17.43
N VAL A 7 18.26 -52.57 -17.93
CA VAL A 7 17.20 -51.58 -18.21
C VAL A 7 16.59 -51.06 -16.88
N ALA A 8 16.40 -51.92 -15.89
CA ALA A 8 15.90 -51.50 -14.58
C ALA A 8 16.87 -50.60 -13.80
N VAL A 9 18.18 -50.88 -13.89
CA VAL A 9 19.22 -50.06 -13.22
C VAL A 9 19.39 -48.71 -13.93
N ALA A 10 19.30 -48.66 -15.27
CA ALA A 10 19.34 -47.40 -16.02
C ALA A 10 18.10 -46.53 -15.78
N MET A 11 16.88 -47.12 -15.65
CA MET A 11 15.66 -46.39 -15.30
C MET A 11 15.69 -45.84 -13.87
N VAL A 12 16.22 -46.58 -12.89
CA VAL A 12 16.35 -46.12 -11.51
C VAL A 12 17.41 -45.01 -11.40
N LEU A 13 18.49 -45.08 -12.15
CA LEU A 13 19.54 -44.05 -12.18
C LEU A 13 19.05 -42.76 -12.89
N CYS A 14 18.20 -42.87 -13.89
CA CYS A 14 17.57 -41.67 -14.50
C CYS A 14 16.55 -40.99 -13.57
N ILE A 15 15.80 -41.77 -12.79
CA ILE A 15 14.82 -41.22 -11.84
C ILE A 15 15.54 -40.54 -10.67
N THR A 16 16.65 -41.11 -10.15
CA THR A 16 17.41 -40.48 -9.05
C THR A 16 18.20 -39.24 -9.51
N GLY A 17 18.64 -39.16 -10.75
CA GLY A 17 19.29 -38.00 -11.32
C GLY A 17 18.32 -36.82 -11.55
N ALA A 18 17.09 -37.10 -11.97
CA ALA A 18 16.04 -36.09 -12.13
C ALA A 18 15.61 -35.53 -10.76
N GLN A 19 15.40 -36.38 -9.75
CA GLN A 19 15.05 -35.92 -8.38
C GLN A 19 16.10 -35.01 -7.73
N ALA A 20 17.34 -35.01 -8.21
CA ALA A 20 18.37 -34.11 -7.74
C ALA A 20 18.31 -32.71 -8.37
N ALA A 21 17.77 -32.56 -9.57
CA ALA A 21 17.77 -31.29 -10.33
C ALA A 21 16.84 -30.26 -9.74
N GLY A 22 15.55 -30.56 -9.58
CA GLY A 22 14.57 -29.63 -9.04
C GLY A 22 14.87 -29.21 -7.59
N SER A 23 15.36 -30.13 -6.76
CA SER A 23 15.77 -29.81 -5.38
C SER A 23 17.05 -28.94 -5.36
N ALA A 24 17.98 -29.12 -6.31
CA ALA A 24 19.15 -28.25 -6.43
C ALA A 24 18.74 -26.84 -6.89
N ASP A 25 17.86 -26.77 -7.89
CA ASP A 25 17.34 -25.49 -8.39
C ASP A 25 16.53 -24.75 -7.33
N LEU A 26 15.74 -25.46 -6.50
CA LEU A 26 15.01 -24.86 -5.39
C LEU A 26 15.95 -24.21 -4.36
N LYS A 27 17.03 -24.91 -3.98
CA LYS A 27 18.05 -24.35 -3.05
C LYS A 27 18.77 -23.16 -3.67
N ALA A 28 19.10 -23.24 -4.95
CA ALA A 28 19.73 -22.13 -5.67
C ALA A 28 18.78 -20.92 -5.75
N ALA A 29 17.47 -21.14 -5.99
CA ALA A 29 16.47 -20.11 -6.01
C ALA A 29 16.32 -19.39 -4.66
N GLN A 30 16.29 -20.15 -3.56
CA GLN A 30 16.25 -19.58 -2.21
C GLN A 30 17.50 -18.73 -1.92
N ALA A 31 18.68 -19.22 -2.29
CA ALA A 31 19.91 -18.48 -2.12
C ALA A 31 19.97 -17.21 -2.98
N ALA A 32 19.40 -17.23 -4.19
CA ALA A 32 19.27 -16.05 -5.05
C ALA A 32 18.30 -15.02 -4.44
N ALA A 33 17.18 -15.46 -3.89
CA ALA A 33 16.21 -14.60 -3.18
C ALA A 33 16.86 -13.93 -1.95
N GLU A 34 17.60 -14.68 -1.12
CA GLU A 34 18.31 -14.14 0.03
C GLU A 34 19.39 -13.10 -0.36
N LYS A 35 19.99 -13.23 -1.54
CA LYS A 35 20.95 -12.24 -2.09
C LYS A 35 20.26 -11.03 -2.73
N GLY A 36 18.95 -11.03 -2.86
CA GLY A 36 18.20 -9.97 -3.52
C GLY A 36 18.31 -9.96 -5.05
N THR A 37 18.69 -11.11 -5.67
CA THR A 37 18.73 -11.27 -7.13
C THR A 37 17.39 -11.82 -7.63
N GLY A 38 16.32 -11.02 -7.52
CA GLY A 38 14.94 -11.47 -7.74
C GLY A 38 14.67 -12.06 -9.13
N ASP A 39 15.27 -11.53 -10.19
CA ASP A 39 15.10 -12.09 -11.56
C ASP A 39 15.69 -13.49 -11.67
N GLU A 40 16.88 -13.71 -11.10
CA GLU A 40 17.53 -15.02 -11.04
C GLU A 40 16.70 -15.98 -10.17
N ALA A 41 16.21 -15.51 -9.02
CA ALA A 41 15.37 -16.31 -8.14
C ALA A 41 14.09 -16.78 -8.83
N ILE A 42 13.38 -15.90 -9.54
CA ILE A 42 12.17 -16.23 -10.32
C ILE A 42 12.50 -17.31 -11.37
N GLN A 43 13.61 -17.15 -12.08
CA GLN A 43 14.03 -18.11 -13.09
C GLN A 43 14.31 -19.49 -12.46
N LEU A 44 15.07 -19.55 -11.39
CA LEU A 44 15.44 -20.79 -10.69
C LEU A 44 14.23 -21.46 -10.04
N PHE A 45 13.31 -20.71 -9.38
CA PHE A 45 12.05 -21.28 -8.90
C PHE A 45 11.21 -21.87 -10.05
N THR A 46 11.21 -21.22 -11.21
CA THR A 46 10.48 -21.71 -12.38
C THR A 46 11.09 -22.98 -12.92
N GLN A 47 12.43 -23.08 -12.98
CA GLN A 47 13.14 -24.30 -13.36
C GLN A 47 12.84 -25.44 -12.39
N ALA A 48 12.92 -25.19 -11.08
CA ALA A 48 12.59 -26.16 -10.05
C ALA A 48 11.15 -26.71 -10.20
N LEU A 49 10.18 -25.83 -10.42
CA LEU A 49 8.78 -26.22 -10.62
C LEU A 49 8.53 -26.98 -11.91
N THR A 50 9.34 -26.75 -12.96
CA THR A 50 9.19 -27.42 -14.27
C THR A 50 9.96 -28.74 -14.36
N ALA A 51 10.94 -28.98 -13.48
CA ALA A 51 11.69 -30.25 -13.43
C ALA A 51 10.79 -31.46 -13.14
N GLY A 52 9.68 -31.26 -12.45
CA GLY A 52 8.64 -32.26 -12.23
C GLY A 52 8.98 -33.33 -11.19
N ASP A 53 10.04 -33.12 -10.44
CA ASP A 53 10.62 -34.08 -9.45
C ASP A 53 10.58 -33.55 -8.01
N LEU A 54 10.03 -32.35 -7.79
CA LEU A 54 9.84 -31.81 -6.46
C LEU A 54 8.75 -32.54 -5.68
N SER A 55 8.98 -32.74 -4.38
CA SER A 55 7.93 -33.15 -3.47
C SER A 55 6.78 -32.12 -3.44
N ALA A 56 5.58 -32.51 -2.99
CA ALA A 56 4.46 -31.60 -2.87
C ALA A 56 4.78 -30.38 -1.99
N ASP A 57 5.49 -30.57 -0.86
CA ASP A 57 5.90 -29.50 0.03
C ASP A 57 6.96 -28.59 -0.60
N ASP A 58 7.91 -29.14 -1.37
CA ASP A 58 8.90 -28.36 -2.09
C ASP A 58 8.27 -27.53 -3.21
N GLN A 59 7.25 -28.06 -3.90
CA GLN A 59 6.47 -27.29 -4.88
C GLN A 59 5.76 -26.09 -4.22
N LEU A 60 5.15 -26.27 -3.04
CA LEU A 60 4.56 -25.17 -2.29
C LEU A 60 5.60 -24.15 -1.87
N THR A 61 6.77 -24.62 -1.43
CA THR A 61 7.91 -23.75 -1.06
C THR A 61 8.40 -22.94 -2.26
N ALA A 62 8.56 -23.57 -3.41
CA ALA A 62 8.98 -22.91 -4.65
C ALA A 62 7.95 -21.85 -5.11
N ARG A 63 6.64 -22.17 -5.02
CA ARG A 63 5.58 -21.23 -5.35
C ARG A 63 5.54 -20.04 -4.39
N LYS A 64 5.64 -20.26 -3.07
CA LYS A 64 5.73 -19.17 -2.09
C LYS A 64 6.91 -18.24 -2.39
N GLY A 65 8.08 -18.80 -2.64
CA GLY A 65 9.28 -18.03 -2.97
C GLY A 65 9.10 -17.22 -4.25
N ARG A 66 8.64 -17.87 -5.33
CA ARG A 66 8.43 -17.18 -6.62
C ARG A 66 7.36 -16.10 -6.54
N GLY A 67 6.25 -16.37 -5.85
CA GLY A 67 5.19 -15.39 -5.60
C GLY A 67 5.71 -14.13 -4.91
N ARG A 68 6.51 -14.30 -3.84
CA ARG A 68 7.14 -13.18 -3.12
C ARG A 68 8.06 -12.35 -4.01
N GLU A 69 8.87 -13.00 -4.86
CA GLU A 69 9.74 -12.28 -5.79
C GLU A 69 8.93 -11.51 -6.85
N TYR A 70 7.81 -12.07 -7.33
CA TYR A 70 6.90 -11.36 -8.22
C TYR A 70 6.28 -10.14 -7.53
N SER A 71 5.79 -10.27 -6.28
CA SER A 71 5.23 -9.16 -5.49
C SER A 71 6.28 -8.07 -5.27
N ALA A 72 7.48 -8.42 -4.82
CA ALA A 72 8.57 -7.47 -4.62
C ALA A 72 8.94 -6.71 -5.90
N LYS A 73 9.04 -7.42 -7.02
CA LYS A 73 9.33 -6.82 -8.32
C LYS A 73 8.21 -5.91 -8.83
N SER A 74 6.95 -6.21 -8.45
CA SER A 74 5.81 -5.37 -8.81
C SER A 74 5.91 -3.98 -8.18
N LEU A 75 6.34 -3.89 -6.91
CA LEU A 75 6.55 -2.62 -6.21
C LEU A 75 7.60 -1.75 -6.91
N ILE A 76 8.67 -2.38 -7.40
CA ILE A 76 9.69 -1.67 -8.18
C ILE A 76 9.09 -1.15 -9.50
N ALA A 77 8.29 -1.96 -10.19
CA ALA A 77 7.63 -1.54 -11.42
C ALA A 77 6.71 -0.33 -11.19
N ASP A 78 5.93 -0.34 -10.12
CA ASP A 78 5.04 0.77 -9.73
C ASP A 78 5.83 2.04 -9.37
N ALA A 79 6.94 1.90 -8.65
CA ALA A 79 7.82 3.02 -8.31
C ALA A 79 8.38 3.72 -9.56
N PHE A 80 8.63 2.95 -10.63
CA PHE A 80 9.02 3.49 -11.95
C PHE A 80 7.83 3.81 -12.87
N ASN A 81 6.60 3.86 -12.34
CA ASN A 81 5.35 4.14 -13.06
C ASN A 81 5.06 3.17 -14.22
N ARG A 82 5.51 1.91 -14.10
CA ARG A 82 5.22 0.81 -15.03
C ARG A 82 4.05 -0.02 -14.51
N GLN A 83 2.86 0.59 -14.46
CA GLN A 83 1.67 0.02 -13.80
C GLN A 83 1.23 -1.32 -14.42
N ASP A 84 1.26 -1.44 -15.76
CA ASP A 84 0.89 -2.70 -16.44
C ASP A 84 1.86 -3.84 -16.11
N ASP A 85 3.16 -3.54 -16.01
CA ASP A 85 4.15 -4.51 -15.56
C ASP A 85 3.94 -4.91 -14.11
N GLY A 86 3.69 -3.93 -13.23
CA GLY A 86 3.37 -4.16 -11.82
C GLY A 86 2.15 -5.07 -11.67
N LYS A 87 1.06 -4.74 -12.38
CA LYS A 87 -0.15 -5.56 -12.38
C LYS A 87 0.11 -7.00 -12.84
N ARG A 88 0.82 -7.18 -13.95
CA ARG A 88 1.15 -8.53 -14.47
C ARG A 88 1.98 -9.34 -13.49
N LEU A 89 2.93 -8.71 -12.80
CA LEU A 89 3.75 -9.37 -11.78
C LEU A 89 2.90 -9.81 -10.58
N ARG A 90 2.00 -8.96 -10.08
CA ARG A 90 1.06 -9.33 -9.02
C ARG A 90 0.09 -10.44 -9.46
N ASP A 91 -0.39 -10.43 -10.69
CA ASP A 91 -1.24 -11.51 -11.22
C ASP A 91 -0.50 -12.86 -11.16
N ASN A 92 0.82 -12.89 -11.46
CA ASN A 92 1.65 -14.09 -11.32
C ASN A 92 1.83 -14.50 -9.84
N ALA A 93 2.05 -13.55 -8.94
CA ALA A 93 2.14 -13.81 -7.50
C ALA A 93 0.83 -14.39 -6.96
N ILE A 94 -0.30 -13.78 -7.30
CA ILE A 94 -1.65 -14.25 -6.93
C ILE A 94 -1.90 -15.68 -7.42
N ALA A 95 -1.44 -16.03 -8.62
CA ALA A 95 -1.57 -17.39 -9.15
C ALA A 95 -0.76 -18.40 -8.32
N ASP A 96 0.48 -18.08 -7.97
CA ASP A 96 1.32 -18.93 -7.12
C ASP A 96 0.75 -19.07 -5.71
N PHE A 97 0.36 -17.98 -5.06
CA PHE A 97 -0.26 -17.99 -3.73
C PHE A 97 -1.60 -18.75 -3.72
N SER A 98 -2.39 -18.63 -4.79
CA SER A 98 -3.65 -19.36 -4.93
C SER A 98 -3.41 -20.86 -5.03
N ALA A 99 -2.37 -21.30 -5.73
CA ALA A 99 -1.99 -22.71 -5.77
C ALA A 99 -1.53 -23.22 -4.37
N VAL A 100 -0.83 -22.40 -3.61
CA VAL A 100 -0.46 -22.73 -2.22
C VAL A 100 -1.71 -22.86 -1.35
N LEU A 101 -2.61 -21.89 -1.39
CA LEU A 101 -3.83 -21.88 -0.56
C LEU A 101 -4.83 -22.97 -0.97
N SER A 102 -4.79 -23.46 -2.20
CA SER A 102 -5.57 -24.63 -2.61
C SER A 102 -5.13 -25.91 -1.86
N ALA A 103 -3.86 -26.02 -1.52
CA ALA A 103 -3.31 -27.15 -0.77
C ALA A 103 -3.29 -26.89 0.75
N LYS A 104 -3.08 -25.66 1.18
CA LYS A 104 -2.98 -25.23 2.59
C LYS A 104 -3.85 -23.98 2.79
N PRO A 105 -5.20 -24.13 2.91
CA PRO A 105 -6.13 -22.99 2.96
C PRO A 105 -5.96 -22.11 4.21
N ASP A 106 -5.37 -22.65 5.28
CA ASP A 106 -5.18 -21.96 6.56
C ASP A 106 -3.77 -21.36 6.72
N ASP A 107 -3.07 -21.09 5.62
CA ASP A 107 -1.79 -20.39 5.65
C ASP A 107 -2.02 -18.88 5.76
N ALA A 108 -2.08 -18.39 7.00
CA ALA A 108 -2.39 -16.98 7.29
C ALA A 108 -1.39 -16.02 6.61
N ALA A 109 -0.11 -16.39 6.52
CA ALA A 109 0.90 -15.54 5.88
C ALA A 109 0.61 -15.39 4.37
N ILE A 110 0.28 -16.48 3.69
CA ILE A 110 -0.01 -16.44 2.25
C ILE A 110 -1.37 -15.76 1.97
N LEU A 111 -2.36 -15.89 2.86
CA LEU A 111 -3.59 -15.10 2.77
C LEU A 111 -3.29 -13.60 2.83
N ILE A 112 -2.43 -13.16 3.75
CA ILE A 112 -2.03 -11.76 3.87
C ILE A 112 -1.31 -11.30 2.60
N GLU A 113 -0.30 -12.04 2.14
CA GLU A 113 0.50 -11.70 0.96
C GLU A 113 -0.38 -11.62 -0.31
N ARG A 114 -1.30 -12.57 -0.52
CA ARG A 114 -2.24 -12.55 -1.65
C ARG A 114 -3.24 -11.40 -1.52
N GLY A 115 -3.74 -11.13 -0.32
CA GLY A 115 -4.60 -10.00 -0.03
C GLY A 115 -3.96 -8.66 -0.37
N GLN A 116 -2.67 -8.49 -0.08
CA GLN A 116 -1.91 -7.30 -0.45
C GLN A 116 -1.81 -7.14 -1.97
N ASP A 117 -1.49 -8.21 -2.71
CA ASP A 117 -1.44 -8.17 -4.17
C ASP A 117 -2.80 -7.88 -4.79
N TYR A 118 -3.89 -8.44 -4.25
CA TYR A 118 -5.25 -8.09 -4.66
C TYR A 118 -5.57 -6.62 -4.41
N HIS A 119 -5.21 -6.09 -3.22
CA HIS A 119 -5.39 -4.67 -2.89
C HIS A 119 -4.67 -3.77 -3.90
N MET A 120 -3.40 -4.06 -4.16
CA MET A 120 -2.59 -3.31 -5.12
C MET A 120 -3.10 -3.43 -6.56
N ASN A 121 -3.79 -4.50 -6.91
CA ASN A 121 -4.51 -4.66 -8.17
C ASN A 121 -5.92 -4.03 -8.17
N GLN A 122 -6.30 -3.30 -7.10
CA GLN A 122 -7.65 -2.72 -6.90
C GLN A 122 -8.77 -3.78 -6.87
N GLN A 123 -8.42 -5.01 -6.60
CA GLN A 123 -9.35 -6.12 -6.40
C GLN A 123 -9.73 -6.19 -4.90
N PHE A 124 -10.46 -5.17 -4.44
CA PHE A 124 -10.69 -4.97 -3.01
C PHE A 124 -11.52 -6.07 -2.36
N ASP A 125 -12.52 -6.64 -3.06
CA ASP A 125 -13.33 -7.72 -2.50
C ASP A 125 -12.53 -8.99 -2.21
N PRO A 126 -11.69 -9.52 -3.13
CA PRO A 126 -10.78 -10.61 -2.83
C PRO A 126 -9.78 -10.27 -1.72
N ALA A 127 -9.22 -9.05 -1.70
CA ALA A 127 -8.31 -8.62 -0.64
C ALA A 127 -8.99 -8.67 0.74
N ILE A 128 -10.19 -8.11 0.87
CA ILE A 128 -10.99 -8.13 2.11
C ILE A 128 -11.33 -9.55 2.53
N ALA A 129 -11.63 -10.45 1.58
CA ALA A 129 -11.90 -11.85 1.87
C ALA A 129 -10.65 -12.56 2.45
N ASP A 130 -9.48 -12.36 1.85
CA ASP A 130 -8.23 -12.95 2.31
C ASP A 130 -7.82 -12.42 3.69
N PHE A 131 -7.86 -11.11 3.92
CA PHE A 131 -7.61 -10.54 5.25
C PHE A 131 -8.61 -11.01 6.29
N SER A 132 -9.88 -11.18 5.91
CA SER A 132 -10.91 -11.72 6.82
C SER A 132 -10.68 -13.19 7.16
N ALA A 133 -10.15 -13.99 6.23
CA ALA A 133 -9.73 -15.35 6.49
C ALA A 133 -8.50 -15.39 7.41
N ALA A 134 -7.51 -14.55 7.16
CA ALA A 134 -6.32 -14.43 8.00
C ALA A 134 -6.65 -14.01 9.44
N LEU A 135 -7.59 -13.06 9.61
CA LEU A 135 -8.07 -12.62 10.95
C LEU A 135 -8.75 -13.71 11.76
N LYS A 136 -9.40 -14.69 11.12
CA LYS A 136 -9.96 -15.85 11.80
C LYS A 136 -8.90 -16.80 12.34
N LEU A 137 -7.73 -16.82 11.70
CA LEU A 137 -6.58 -17.65 12.10
C LEU A 137 -5.71 -16.94 13.14
N ASN A 138 -5.52 -15.64 12.96
CA ASN A 138 -4.71 -14.80 13.83
C ASN A 138 -5.31 -13.39 13.89
N ALA A 139 -5.89 -13.03 15.03
CA ALA A 139 -6.41 -11.69 15.27
C ALA A 139 -5.24 -10.73 15.55
N SER A 140 -4.79 -10.02 14.51
CA SER A 140 -3.68 -9.06 14.60
C SER A 140 -4.14 -7.66 14.19
N PRO A 141 -3.74 -6.60 14.94
CA PRO A 141 -3.99 -5.21 14.56
C PRO A 141 -3.47 -4.84 13.16
N SER A 142 -2.34 -5.39 12.73
CA SER A 142 -1.79 -5.14 11.40
C SER A 142 -2.66 -5.71 10.29
N ILE A 143 -3.31 -6.85 10.49
CA ILE A 143 -4.25 -7.42 9.52
C ILE A 143 -5.54 -6.58 9.47
N LEU A 144 -6.02 -6.10 10.62
CA LEU A 144 -7.16 -5.17 10.68
C LEU A 144 -6.85 -3.89 9.90
N LEU A 145 -5.65 -3.31 10.07
CA LEU A 145 -5.23 -2.12 9.33
C LEU A 145 -5.20 -2.35 7.81
N GLN A 146 -4.67 -3.48 7.36
CA GLN A 146 -4.63 -3.81 5.93
C GLN A 146 -6.04 -4.03 5.34
N ARG A 147 -6.94 -4.65 6.12
CA ARG A 147 -8.35 -4.79 5.72
C ARG A 147 -9.04 -3.43 5.69
N ALA A 148 -8.79 -2.57 6.68
CA ALA A 148 -9.31 -1.20 6.72
C ALA A 148 -8.91 -0.40 5.48
N ALA A 149 -7.64 -0.46 5.06
CA ALA A 149 -7.16 0.19 3.85
C ALA A 149 -7.92 -0.31 2.59
N SER A 150 -8.18 -1.61 2.51
CA SER A 150 -8.93 -2.19 1.40
C SER A 150 -10.42 -1.80 1.43
N LEU A 151 -11.02 -1.77 2.62
CA LEU A 151 -12.41 -1.32 2.84
C LEU A 151 -12.55 0.17 2.48
N ARG A 152 -11.61 1.01 2.94
CA ARG A 152 -11.57 2.43 2.59
C ARG A 152 -11.45 2.64 1.08
N ALA A 153 -10.53 1.93 0.43
CA ALA A 153 -10.35 2.03 -1.02
C ALA A 153 -11.59 1.57 -1.81
N LYS A 154 -12.35 0.61 -1.28
CA LYS A 154 -13.64 0.18 -1.82
C LYS A 154 -14.77 1.19 -1.59
N GLY A 155 -14.61 2.17 -0.68
CA GLY A 155 -15.65 3.10 -0.26
C GLY A 155 -16.50 2.63 0.93
N ALA A 156 -16.12 1.53 1.57
CA ALA A 156 -16.79 0.99 2.76
C ALA A 156 -16.23 1.63 4.05
N TYR A 157 -16.39 2.95 4.16
CA TYR A 157 -15.73 3.78 5.18
C TYR A 157 -16.09 3.38 6.60
N ASP A 158 -17.36 3.09 6.90
CA ASP A 158 -17.79 2.67 8.24
C ASP A 158 -17.11 1.38 8.70
N ALA A 159 -16.96 0.43 7.79
CA ALA A 159 -16.28 -0.83 8.09
C ALA A 159 -14.76 -0.61 8.28
N ALA A 160 -14.14 0.28 7.51
CA ALA A 160 -12.74 0.65 7.70
C ALA A 160 -12.49 1.30 9.06
N ILE A 161 -13.37 2.24 9.46
CA ILE A 161 -13.34 2.90 10.78
C ILE A 161 -13.50 1.88 11.91
N ALA A 162 -14.42 0.91 11.75
CA ALA A 162 -14.62 -0.16 12.74
C ALA A 162 -13.37 -1.03 12.90
N ASP A 163 -12.70 -1.40 11.80
CA ASP A 163 -11.46 -2.19 11.84
C ASP A 163 -10.33 -1.42 12.53
N CYS A 164 -10.13 -0.15 12.20
CA CYS A 164 -9.12 0.70 12.88
C CYS A 164 -9.45 0.86 14.37
N THR A 165 -10.72 1.03 14.72
CA THR A 165 -11.15 1.13 16.12
C THR A 165 -10.88 -0.16 16.88
N ALA A 166 -11.14 -1.32 16.26
CA ALA A 166 -10.80 -2.63 16.84
C ALA A 166 -9.28 -2.82 16.98
N ALA A 167 -8.50 -2.35 16.02
CA ALA A 167 -7.05 -2.40 16.08
C ALA A 167 -6.49 -1.55 17.24
N LEU A 168 -7.03 -0.33 17.47
CA LEU A 168 -6.66 0.54 18.59
C LEU A 168 -7.07 -0.02 19.96
N ALA A 169 -8.15 -0.81 20.00
CA ALA A 169 -8.62 -1.44 21.24
C ALA A 169 -7.94 -2.79 21.54
N SER A 170 -7.08 -3.26 20.65
CA SER A 170 -6.42 -4.56 20.79
C SER A 170 -5.25 -4.48 21.79
N ASP A 171 -5.20 -5.43 22.72
CA ASP A 171 -4.04 -5.66 23.59
C ASP A 171 -2.90 -6.41 22.90
N ALA A 172 -3.11 -6.86 21.66
CA ALA A 172 -2.10 -7.58 20.89
C ALA A 172 -0.96 -6.66 20.48
N HIS A 173 0.24 -6.96 20.99
CA HIS A 173 1.45 -6.27 20.54
C HIS A 173 1.87 -6.78 19.16
N ASP A 174 1.84 -5.88 18.18
CA ASP A 174 2.44 -6.09 16.87
C ASP A 174 3.65 -5.17 16.75
N ALA A 175 4.85 -5.76 16.86
CA ALA A 175 6.10 -5.02 16.87
C ALA A 175 6.38 -4.22 15.58
N ASN A 176 5.64 -4.53 14.51
CA ASN A 176 5.78 -3.89 13.20
C ASN A 176 4.69 -2.84 12.93
N LEU A 177 3.79 -2.60 13.87
CA LEU A 177 2.68 -1.68 13.72
C LEU A 177 2.88 -0.45 14.62
N ASP A 178 3.00 0.72 14.01
CA ASP A 178 2.95 1.98 14.72
C ASP A 178 1.47 2.39 14.93
N VAL A 179 1.09 2.73 16.17
CA VAL A 179 -0.25 3.21 16.50
C VAL A 179 -0.60 4.48 15.70
N TRP A 180 0.41 5.25 15.31
CA TRP A 180 0.30 6.37 14.39
C TRP A 180 -0.35 5.98 13.05
N ASP A 181 0.01 4.83 12.47
CA ASP A 181 -0.55 4.35 11.20
C ASP A 181 -2.05 4.07 11.32
N ILE A 182 -2.49 3.54 12.48
CA ILE A 182 -3.91 3.22 12.70
C ILE A 182 -4.73 4.51 12.81
N HIS A 183 -4.24 5.52 13.53
CA HIS A 183 -4.92 6.81 13.62
C HIS A 183 -5.00 7.50 12.26
N ASN A 184 -3.93 7.47 11.46
CA ASN A 184 -3.97 8.02 10.12
C ASN A 184 -4.97 7.29 9.21
N GLU A 185 -4.95 5.97 9.20
CA GLU A 185 -5.88 5.20 8.36
C GLU A 185 -7.34 5.48 8.75
N ARG A 186 -7.63 5.56 10.07
CA ARG A 186 -8.98 5.92 10.54
C ARG A 186 -9.32 7.35 10.16
N GLY A 187 -8.41 8.30 10.36
CA GLY A 187 -8.59 9.71 9.95
C GLY A 187 -8.88 9.86 8.46
N TYR A 188 -8.20 9.09 7.60
CA TYR A 188 -8.49 9.10 6.17
C TYR A 188 -9.87 8.51 5.85
N ALA A 189 -10.28 7.44 6.53
CA ALA A 189 -11.61 6.87 6.34
C ALA A 189 -12.71 7.82 6.82
N GLU A 190 -12.51 8.49 7.97
CA GLU A 190 -13.42 9.52 8.49
C GLU A 190 -13.50 10.74 7.55
N PHE A 191 -12.37 11.21 7.01
CA PHE A 191 -12.34 12.32 6.04
C PHE A 191 -13.13 11.97 4.77
N LEU A 192 -12.92 10.78 4.24
CA LEU A 192 -13.66 10.25 3.09
C LEU A 192 -15.15 10.03 3.39
N ALA A 193 -15.52 9.76 4.64
CA ALA A 193 -16.91 9.70 5.11
C ALA A 193 -17.51 11.08 5.39
N ALA A 194 -16.78 12.18 5.16
CA ALA A 194 -17.15 13.55 5.50
C ALA A 194 -17.40 13.79 7.02
N ARG A 195 -16.75 13.00 7.86
CA ARG A 195 -16.75 13.14 9.34
C ARG A 195 -15.51 13.91 9.78
N TYR A 196 -15.44 15.17 9.36
CA TYR A 196 -14.21 15.95 9.44
C TYR A 196 -13.73 16.21 10.87
N ASP A 197 -14.64 16.37 11.85
CA ASP A 197 -14.28 16.51 13.27
C ASP A 197 -13.54 15.27 13.80
N ALA A 198 -14.04 14.08 13.44
CA ALA A 198 -13.41 12.82 13.83
C ALA A 198 -12.06 12.62 13.12
N ALA A 199 -11.98 12.98 11.83
CA ALA A 199 -10.75 12.95 11.08
C ALA A 199 -9.69 13.88 11.68
N ALA A 200 -10.06 15.10 12.09
CA ALA A 200 -9.16 16.06 12.75
C ALA A 200 -8.61 15.49 14.07
N ALA A 201 -9.46 14.87 14.90
CA ALA A 201 -9.04 14.26 16.15
C ALA A 201 -8.04 13.12 15.93
N ASP A 202 -8.23 12.30 14.92
CA ASP A 202 -7.30 11.22 14.56
C ASP A 202 -5.97 11.76 14.00
N PHE A 203 -6.02 12.78 13.13
CA PHE A 203 -4.80 13.39 12.60
C PHE A 203 -4.01 14.14 13.67
N ASP A 204 -4.67 14.75 14.64
CA ASP A 204 -4.02 15.38 15.80
C ASP A 204 -3.29 14.32 16.65
N LYS A 205 -3.95 13.19 16.91
CA LYS A 205 -3.34 12.07 17.64
C LYS A 205 -2.18 11.45 16.87
N ALA A 206 -2.33 11.28 15.57
CA ALA A 206 -1.26 10.81 14.70
C ALA A 206 -0.07 11.79 14.71
N LEU A 207 -0.32 13.10 14.67
CA LEU A 207 0.73 14.12 14.77
C LEU A 207 1.50 14.04 16.09
N GLU A 208 0.79 13.87 17.22
CA GLU A 208 1.39 13.70 18.54
C GLU A 208 2.31 12.46 18.59
N LEU A 209 1.83 11.32 18.12
CA LEU A 209 2.55 10.05 18.13
C LEU A 209 3.72 10.03 17.14
N GLY A 210 3.52 10.56 15.93
CA GLY A 210 4.53 10.58 14.88
C GLY A 210 5.72 11.49 15.18
N ALA A 211 5.56 12.47 16.04
CA ALA A 211 6.64 13.40 16.40
C ALA A 211 7.88 12.71 17.01
N SER A 212 7.70 11.56 17.64
CA SER A 212 8.80 10.77 18.23
C SER A 212 9.26 9.64 17.33
N SER A 213 8.34 8.96 16.61
CA SER A 213 8.64 7.78 15.81
C SER A 213 9.18 8.11 14.42
N ARG A 214 8.93 9.33 13.90
CA ARG A 214 9.27 9.77 12.54
C ARG A 214 10.10 11.05 12.49
N ALA A 215 10.86 11.32 13.55
CA ALA A 215 11.69 12.54 13.64
C ALA A 215 12.67 12.72 12.46
N ASP A 216 13.12 11.63 11.86
CA ASP A 216 14.06 11.62 10.73
C ASP A 216 13.36 11.69 9.36
N ASP A 217 12.03 11.53 9.28
CA ASP A 217 11.27 11.63 8.04
C ASP A 217 10.80 13.08 7.81
N VAL A 218 11.60 13.85 7.12
CA VAL A 218 11.33 15.28 6.85
C VAL A 218 10.10 15.53 5.95
N LEU A 219 9.57 14.50 5.31
CA LEU A 219 8.44 14.65 4.38
C LEU A 219 7.09 14.39 5.06
N TRP A 220 7.02 13.57 6.11
CA TRP A 220 5.73 13.20 6.71
C TRP A 220 5.06 14.39 7.40
N LEU A 221 5.82 15.19 8.16
CA LEU A 221 5.27 16.24 9.01
C LEU A 221 4.48 17.30 8.24
N PRO A 222 4.99 17.88 7.12
CA PRO A 222 4.18 18.84 6.36
C PRO A 222 2.88 18.26 5.79
N TYR A 223 2.88 16.99 5.35
CA TYR A 223 1.65 16.35 4.87
C TYR A 223 0.68 16.07 6.01
N GLN A 224 1.18 15.64 7.16
CA GLN A 224 0.34 15.42 8.34
C GLN A 224 -0.34 16.73 8.79
N ILE A 225 0.42 17.83 8.85
CA ILE A 225 -0.13 19.16 9.16
C ILE A 225 -1.18 19.57 8.12
N ALA A 226 -0.92 19.32 6.83
CA ALA A 226 -1.85 19.68 5.76
C ALA A 226 -3.18 18.91 5.87
N TRP A 227 -3.16 17.61 6.16
CA TRP A 227 -4.38 16.83 6.37
C TRP A 227 -5.15 17.27 7.61
N LEU A 228 -4.44 17.55 8.71
CA LEU A 228 -5.05 18.06 9.94
C LEU A 228 -5.75 19.41 9.69
N HIS A 229 -5.05 20.36 9.05
CA HIS A 229 -5.63 21.65 8.68
C HIS A 229 -6.90 21.49 7.82
N LEU A 230 -6.82 20.67 6.77
CA LEU A 230 -7.98 20.46 5.89
C LEU A 230 -9.15 19.83 6.65
N ALA A 231 -8.90 18.90 7.57
CA ALA A 231 -9.96 18.32 8.38
C ALA A 231 -10.65 19.39 9.26
N HIS A 232 -9.88 20.23 9.95
CA HIS A 232 -10.44 21.36 10.70
C HIS A 232 -11.21 22.34 9.81
N ALA A 233 -10.60 22.76 8.70
CA ALA A 233 -11.22 23.71 7.77
C ALA A 233 -12.53 23.16 7.17
N ARG A 234 -12.58 21.87 6.81
CA ARG A 234 -13.79 21.19 6.33
C ARG A 234 -14.84 20.99 7.43
N ALA A 235 -14.43 20.90 8.70
CA ALA A 235 -15.30 20.91 9.87
C ALA A 235 -15.84 22.32 10.21
N GLY A 236 -15.35 23.37 9.55
CA GLY A 236 -15.67 24.76 9.86
C GLY A 236 -15.00 25.27 11.14
N GLN A 237 -13.92 24.64 11.57
CA GLN A 237 -13.15 25.01 12.76
C GLN A 237 -12.02 25.96 12.39
N ASP A 238 -11.72 26.93 13.26
CA ASP A 238 -10.58 27.82 13.14
C ASP A 238 -9.36 27.20 13.85
N ASP A 239 -8.42 26.69 13.06
CA ASP A 239 -7.16 26.11 13.53
C ASP A 239 -5.95 27.05 13.32
N THR A 240 -6.17 28.32 12.97
CA THR A 240 -5.11 29.26 12.58
C THR A 240 -3.96 29.29 13.57
N LYS A 241 -4.24 29.38 14.87
CA LYS A 241 -3.17 29.39 15.91
C LYS A 241 -2.38 28.09 15.97
N GLN A 242 -3.05 26.95 15.81
CA GLN A 242 -2.40 25.64 15.77
C GLN A 242 -1.50 25.54 14.54
N LEU A 243 -2.02 25.92 13.38
CA LEU A 243 -1.30 25.91 12.11
C LEU A 243 -0.06 26.82 12.14
N GLU A 244 -0.17 28.05 12.70
CA GLU A 244 0.97 28.95 12.90
C GLU A 244 2.04 28.30 13.80
N GLY A 245 1.66 27.68 14.92
CA GLY A 245 2.56 26.97 15.81
C GLY A 245 3.27 25.78 15.13
N LEU A 246 2.55 25.03 14.29
CA LEU A 246 3.09 23.91 13.54
C LEU A 246 3.96 24.34 12.35
N ALA A 247 3.67 25.48 11.73
CA ALA A 247 4.48 26.06 10.68
C ALA A 247 5.93 26.33 11.11
N GLY A 248 6.13 26.65 12.40
CA GLY A 248 7.47 26.82 12.99
C GLY A 248 8.32 25.54 13.01
N LYS A 249 7.71 24.37 12.82
CA LYS A 249 8.38 23.05 12.82
C LYS A 249 8.79 22.57 11.44
N VAL A 250 8.41 23.28 10.38
CA VAL A 250 8.65 22.89 8.97
C VAL A 250 9.28 24.04 8.18
N ASN A 251 9.96 23.71 7.09
CA ASN A 251 10.45 24.74 6.17
C ASN A 251 9.34 25.14 5.20
N VAL A 252 8.60 26.21 5.55
CA VAL A 252 7.49 26.72 4.71
C VAL A 252 7.92 27.23 3.32
N LYS A 253 9.24 27.43 3.09
CA LYS A 253 9.77 27.88 1.77
C LYS A 253 10.19 26.71 0.87
N GLN A 254 10.12 25.48 1.37
CA GLN A 254 10.52 24.28 0.65
C GLN A 254 9.36 23.27 0.62
N TRP A 255 9.15 22.67 -0.55
CA TRP A 255 8.16 21.61 -0.70
C TRP A 255 8.47 20.41 0.21
N PRO A 256 7.49 19.81 0.90
CA PRO A 256 6.04 20.11 0.91
C PRO A 256 5.60 21.20 1.90
N GLY A 257 6.49 21.77 2.71
CA GLY A 257 6.17 22.83 3.69
C GLY A 257 5.54 24.08 3.06
N THR A 258 5.75 24.33 1.75
CA THR A 258 5.08 25.42 1.03
C THR A 258 3.55 25.32 1.04
N LEU A 259 2.97 24.12 1.25
CA LEU A 259 1.54 23.95 1.46
C LEU A 259 1.07 24.70 2.73
N ILE A 260 1.85 24.60 3.82
CA ILE A 260 1.53 25.24 5.09
C ILE A 260 1.62 26.77 4.93
N GLY A 261 2.67 27.26 4.24
CA GLY A 261 2.78 28.68 3.89
C GLY A 261 1.62 29.19 3.04
N TYR A 262 1.10 28.38 2.15
CA TYR A 262 -0.10 28.68 1.34
C TYR A 262 -1.35 28.78 2.22
N PHE A 263 -1.61 27.81 3.08
CA PHE A 263 -2.77 27.83 3.98
C PHE A 263 -2.76 29.03 4.93
N LEU A 264 -1.59 29.48 5.36
CA LEU A 264 -1.40 30.70 6.16
C LEU A 264 -1.46 32.00 5.34
N GLY A 265 -1.63 31.93 4.01
CA GLY A 265 -1.62 33.11 3.13
C GLY A 265 -0.25 33.77 2.98
N GLN A 266 0.84 33.13 3.42
CA GLN A 266 2.20 33.63 3.32
C GLN A 266 2.84 33.39 1.95
N ILE A 267 2.35 32.42 1.20
CA ILE A 267 2.83 32.00 -0.12
C ILE A 267 1.63 31.96 -1.07
N LYS A 268 1.79 32.53 -2.24
CA LYS A 268 0.76 32.47 -3.29
C LYS A 268 0.86 31.16 -4.06
N LEU A 269 -0.27 30.70 -4.59
CA LEU A 269 -0.32 29.46 -5.38
C LEU A 269 0.60 29.50 -6.61
N GLU A 270 0.69 30.64 -7.26
CA GLU A 270 1.55 30.87 -8.43
C GLU A 270 3.05 30.65 -8.13
N ASP A 271 3.49 30.99 -6.92
CA ASP A 271 4.87 30.79 -6.48
C ASP A 271 5.19 29.31 -6.23
N ILE A 272 4.18 28.51 -5.85
CA ILE A 272 4.34 27.07 -5.67
C ILE A 272 4.31 26.34 -7.00
N SER A 273 3.42 26.72 -7.92
CA SER A 273 3.19 26.04 -9.20
C SER A 273 4.31 26.29 -10.21
N GLY A 274 5.05 27.38 -10.08
CA GLY A 274 6.15 27.76 -10.99
C GLY A 274 7.46 26.96 -10.83
N ALA A 275 7.60 26.13 -9.78
CA ALA A 275 8.79 25.30 -9.60
C ALA A 275 8.71 24.07 -10.51
N SER A 276 9.80 23.77 -11.22
CA SER A 276 9.90 22.74 -12.27
C SER A 276 9.24 21.40 -11.90
N ASN A 277 8.18 21.05 -12.63
CA ASN A 277 7.36 19.83 -12.44
C ASN A 277 7.79 18.72 -13.42
N HIS A 278 9.08 18.39 -13.51
CA HIS A 278 9.55 17.37 -14.44
C HIS A 278 9.77 16.01 -13.73
N GLY A 279 9.39 14.93 -14.41
CA GLY A 279 9.58 13.56 -13.95
C GLY A 279 8.54 13.08 -12.91
N ALA A 280 8.84 11.94 -12.28
CA ALA A 280 7.93 11.29 -11.31
C ALA A 280 7.70 12.15 -10.06
N MET A 281 8.74 12.81 -9.55
CA MET A 281 8.63 13.71 -8.40
C MET A 281 7.79 14.95 -8.71
N GLY A 282 7.88 15.47 -9.93
CA GLY A 282 7.04 16.58 -10.39
C GLY A 282 5.56 16.20 -10.41
N ARG A 283 5.21 15.02 -10.91
CA ARG A 283 3.83 14.52 -10.90
C ARG A 283 3.28 14.30 -9.49
N ALA A 284 4.09 13.72 -8.60
CA ALA A 284 3.68 13.53 -7.21
C ALA A 284 3.41 14.87 -6.50
N ARG A 285 4.25 15.88 -6.76
CA ARG A 285 4.04 17.23 -6.25
C ARG A 285 2.76 17.84 -6.82
N GLU A 286 2.54 17.76 -8.12
CA GLU A 286 1.35 18.29 -8.80
C GLU A 286 0.08 17.58 -8.29
N CYS A 287 0.11 16.27 -8.09
CA CYS A 287 -0.96 15.49 -7.50
C CYS A 287 -1.37 16.05 -6.13
N ASN A 288 -0.40 16.17 -5.21
CA ASN A 288 -0.66 16.70 -3.87
C ASN A 288 -1.13 18.14 -3.91
N LEU A 289 -0.45 19.02 -4.64
CA LEU A 289 -0.81 20.43 -4.72
C LEU A 289 -2.23 20.61 -5.24
N SER A 290 -2.58 19.91 -6.31
CA SER A 290 -3.92 19.98 -6.91
C SER A 290 -5.00 19.54 -5.94
N LEU A 291 -4.79 18.43 -5.21
CA LEU A 291 -5.77 17.99 -4.22
C LEU A 291 -5.90 18.99 -3.08
N PHE A 292 -4.80 19.38 -2.46
CA PHE A 292 -4.83 20.24 -1.28
C PHE A 292 -5.41 21.62 -1.57
N VAL A 293 -5.14 22.20 -2.75
CA VAL A 293 -5.77 23.46 -3.20
C VAL A 293 -7.27 23.28 -3.45
N GLY A 294 -7.67 22.16 -4.03
CA GLY A 294 -9.09 21.85 -4.24
C GLY A 294 -9.85 21.70 -2.93
N GLU A 295 -9.29 20.98 -1.97
CA GLU A 295 -9.87 20.78 -0.64
C GLU A 295 -9.95 22.10 0.16
N ASP A 296 -8.93 22.94 0.10
CA ASP A 296 -8.93 24.27 0.71
C ASP A 296 -10.05 25.16 0.11
N ALA A 297 -10.22 25.11 -1.21
CA ALA A 297 -11.32 25.82 -1.87
C ALA A 297 -12.70 25.30 -1.42
N LEU A 298 -12.86 23.97 -1.24
CA LEU A 298 -14.09 23.38 -0.69
C LEU A 298 -14.35 23.81 0.76
N ALA A 299 -13.30 23.84 1.58
CA ALA A 299 -13.39 24.31 2.96
C ALA A 299 -13.87 25.77 3.05
N LYS A 300 -13.46 26.59 2.10
CA LYS A 300 -13.90 28.01 1.94
C LYS A 300 -15.27 28.16 1.28
N GLY A 301 -15.97 27.08 0.97
CA GLY A 301 -17.27 27.09 0.28
C GLY A 301 -17.20 27.38 -1.23
N ASN A 302 -16.00 27.47 -1.80
CA ASN A 302 -15.78 27.84 -3.21
C ASN A 302 -15.80 26.60 -4.14
N ARG A 303 -16.95 25.92 -4.22
CA ARG A 303 -17.13 24.67 -4.98
C ARG A 303 -16.70 24.80 -6.45
N GLU A 304 -16.99 25.93 -7.09
CA GLU A 304 -16.60 26.17 -8.48
C GLU A 304 -15.08 26.26 -8.66
N GLN A 305 -14.40 26.96 -7.75
CA GLN A 305 -12.94 27.05 -7.77
C GLN A 305 -12.24 25.73 -7.43
N ALA A 306 -12.88 24.88 -6.62
CA ALA A 306 -12.36 23.57 -6.24
C ALA A 306 -12.35 22.58 -7.40
N ARG A 307 -13.29 22.69 -8.34
CA ARG A 307 -13.56 21.68 -9.36
C ARG A 307 -12.35 21.36 -10.23
N GLN A 308 -11.70 22.39 -10.77
CA GLN A 308 -10.56 22.18 -11.67
C GLN A 308 -9.34 21.56 -10.96
N PRO A 309 -8.91 22.05 -9.78
CA PRO A 309 -7.85 21.39 -9.02
C PRO A 309 -8.16 19.93 -8.67
N ILE A 310 -9.40 19.61 -8.26
CA ILE A 310 -9.75 18.22 -7.93
C ILE A 310 -9.79 17.32 -9.17
N LEU A 311 -10.30 17.81 -10.31
CA LEU A 311 -10.18 17.10 -11.59
C LEU A 311 -8.73 16.84 -11.96
N ARG A 312 -7.86 17.84 -11.79
CA ARG A 312 -6.44 17.71 -12.06
C ARG A 312 -5.78 16.67 -11.12
N ALA A 313 -6.12 16.69 -9.83
CA ALA A 313 -5.66 15.66 -8.90
C ALA A 313 -6.08 14.25 -9.36
N ARG A 314 -7.34 14.08 -9.76
CA ARG A 314 -7.85 12.79 -10.25
C ARG A 314 -7.12 12.30 -11.51
N GLU A 315 -6.65 13.22 -12.36
CA GLU A 315 -5.93 12.91 -13.59
C GLU A 315 -4.47 12.53 -13.34
N VAL A 316 -3.76 13.28 -12.47
CA VAL A 316 -2.31 13.16 -12.33
C VAL A 316 -1.85 12.25 -11.20
N CYS A 317 -2.69 12.04 -10.18
CA CYS A 317 -2.36 11.18 -9.07
C CYS A 317 -2.30 9.71 -9.49
N ASN A 318 -1.37 8.98 -8.90
CA ASN A 318 -1.33 7.53 -9.07
C ASN A 318 -2.60 6.93 -8.45
N ILE A 319 -3.21 5.97 -9.15
CA ILE A 319 -4.47 5.30 -8.76
C ILE A 319 -4.41 4.59 -7.40
N HIS A 320 -3.20 4.30 -6.90
CA HIS A 320 -2.98 3.65 -5.60
C HIS A 320 -2.85 4.66 -4.44
N THR A 321 -2.92 5.96 -4.73
CA THR A 321 -2.74 6.97 -3.68
C THR A 321 -4.05 7.38 -3.04
N LEU A 322 -3.98 7.79 -1.77
CA LEU A 322 -5.09 8.40 -1.05
C LEU A 322 -5.65 9.61 -1.80
N GLN A 323 -4.76 10.44 -2.35
CA GLN A 323 -5.14 11.65 -3.10
C GLN A 323 -6.06 11.34 -4.28
N TYR A 324 -5.78 10.25 -5.00
CA TYR A 324 -6.65 9.80 -6.08
C TYR A 324 -8.04 9.40 -5.58
N LEU A 325 -8.11 8.71 -4.44
CA LEU A 325 -9.39 8.29 -3.83
C LEU A 325 -10.19 9.50 -3.35
N VAL A 326 -9.53 10.44 -2.64
CA VAL A 326 -10.20 11.65 -2.14
C VAL A 326 -10.71 12.50 -3.30
N ALA A 327 -9.90 12.73 -4.33
CA ALA A 327 -10.34 13.46 -5.52
C ALA A 327 -11.57 12.82 -6.18
N GLY A 328 -11.62 11.49 -6.26
CA GLY A 328 -12.77 10.75 -6.76
C GLY A 328 -14.03 10.98 -5.92
N ALA A 329 -13.91 10.83 -4.60
CA ALA A 329 -15.01 11.01 -3.67
C ALA A 329 -15.58 12.44 -3.72
N GLU A 330 -14.70 13.45 -3.79
CA GLU A 330 -15.16 14.85 -3.91
C GLU A 330 -15.83 15.14 -5.25
N LEU A 331 -15.32 14.60 -6.35
CA LEU A 331 -15.99 14.73 -7.65
C LEU A 331 -17.39 14.09 -7.65
N ASP A 332 -17.57 12.97 -6.97
CA ASP A 332 -18.88 12.32 -6.84
C ASP A 332 -19.83 13.16 -5.95
N ARG A 333 -19.34 13.75 -4.86
CA ARG A 333 -20.11 14.73 -4.05
C ARG A 333 -20.47 16.00 -4.82
N MET A 334 -19.66 16.40 -5.79
CA MET A 334 -19.91 17.55 -6.65
C MET A 334 -20.96 17.30 -7.74
N LYS A 335 -21.36 16.07 -7.99
CA LYS A 335 -22.44 15.73 -8.94
C LYS A 335 -23.83 15.90 -8.32
N ASN A 336 -23.88 15.74 -6.99
CA ASN A 336 -25.11 15.87 -6.18
C ASN A 336 -25.20 17.27 -5.54
#